data_8bd5dc0e1bf21567f8cde635ad238eb5
#
_entry.id   8bd5dc0e1bf21567f8cde635ad238eb5
#
_cell.length_a   1.000
_cell.length_b   1.000
_cell.length_c   1.000
_cell.angle_alpha   90.00
_cell.angle_beta   90.00
_cell.angle_gamma   90.00
#
_symmetry.space_group_name_H-M   'P 1'
#
loop_
_entity.id
_entity.type
_entity.pdbx_description
1 polymer ?
#
loop_
_entity_poly.entity_id
_entity_poly.type
_entity_poly.pdbx_seq_one_letter_code
_entity_poly.pdbx_strand_id
1 'polypeptide(L)'
;CGTLPSSGHSDFSYKNMPVADGSAVAGEGNNVLFQGKPLMLSGMGIKVGDKLRDVKLTQTDLSMVPINDTKGKGKVRIISIVPSLDTKVCEQQTHYLSEKNMGLDRMVELITISIDTPFAQKRFAEEAKIANVTFLSDFRAADFGKAHGLLLKDPHLLSRALLVVDKDNKVRYLQITPELAQLPDIEEAFRFARKLVTAS
;
A
#
# COMPACT_ATOMS: atom_id res chain seq x y z
N CYS A 1 4.25 27.41 -28.62
CA CYS A 1 3.67 27.53 -27.27
C CYS A 1 3.01 26.22 -26.93
N GLY A 2 3.79 25.33 -26.27
CA GLY A 2 3.27 24.07 -25.79
C GLY A 2 2.61 24.29 -24.43
N THR A 3 1.32 24.17 -24.38
CA THR A 3 0.58 24.09 -23.14
C THR A 3 0.92 22.79 -22.45
N LEU A 4 1.57 22.87 -21.29
CA LEU A 4 1.72 21.75 -20.40
C LEU A 4 0.31 21.23 -20.07
N PRO A 5 0.08 19.91 -20.10
CA PRO A 5 -1.22 19.40 -19.66
C PRO A 5 -1.38 19.78 -18.19
N SER A 6 -2.44 20.51 -17.92
CA SER A 6 -2.90 20.79 -16.56
C SER A 6 -3.00 19.46 -15.82
N SER A 7 -2.46 19.41 -14.62
CA SER A 7 -2.67 18.31 -13.69
C SER A 7 -4.16 17.99 -13.69
N GLY A 8 -4.54 16.87 -14.30
CA GLY A 8 -5.91 16.48 -14.45
C GLY A 8 -6.61 16.49 -13.10
N HIS A 9 -7.66 17.27 -12.96
CA HIS A 9 -8.53 17.14 -11.81
C HIS A 9 -9.12 15.74 -11.86
N SER A 10 -8.82 14.96 -10.81
CA SER A 10 -9.44 13.66 -10.65
C SER A 10 -10.94 13.82 -10.55
N ASP A 11 -11.68 13.01 -11.30
CA ASP A 11 -13.13 12.93 -11.21
C ASP A 11 -13.59 12.17 -9.96
N PHE A 12 -12.65 11.68 -9.15
CA PHE A 12 -12.95 10.91 -7.94
C PHE A 12 -13.52 11.81 -6.85
N SER A 13 -14.65 11.40 -6.30
CA SER A 13 -15.32 12.12 -5.23
C SER A 13 -14.88 11.57 -3.87
N TYR A 14 -14.00 12.31 -3.19
CA TYR A 14 -13.53 11.94 -1.87
C TYR A 14 -14.63 12.07 -0.82
N LYS A 15 -14.75 11.06 0.04
CA LYS A 15 -15.68 11.06 1.17
C LYS A 15 -14.93 11.39 2.45
N ASN A 16 -15.66 11.95 3.41
CA ASN A 16 -15.11 12.19 4.75
C ASN A 16 -15.08 10.86 5.51
N MET A 17 -13.91 10.24 5.54
CA MET A 17 -13.70 8.95 6.23
C MET A 17 -12.78 9.15 7.43
N PRO A 18 -13.01 8.43 8.53
CA PRO A 18 -12.12 8.53 9.68
C PRO A 18 -10.72 8.04 9.34
N VAL A 19 -9.73 8.73 9.88
CA VAL A 19 -8.31 8.40 9.71
C VAL A 19 -7.79 7.81 11.02
N ALA A 20 -7.05 6.70 10.92
CA ALA A 20 -6.51 6.02 12.09
C ALA A 20 -5.42 6.84 12.77
N ASP A 21 -5.45 6.91 14.11
CA ASP A 21 -4.44 7.58 14.93
C ASP A 21 -3.27 6.70 15.29
N GLY A 22 -3.50 5.41 15.41
CA GLY A 22 -2.52 4.46 15.90
C GLY A 22 -2.28 3.34 14.92
N SER A 23 -1.50 2.36 15.36
CA SER A 23 -1.19 1.20 14.56
C SER A 23 -1.41 -0.08 15.34
N ALA A 24 -2.00 -1.08 14.69
CA ALA A 24 -1.98 -2.44 15.19
C ALA A 24 -0.56 -3.02 15.02
N VAL A 25 -0.33 -4.16 15.63
CA VAL A 25 0.94 -4.88 15.56
C VAL A 25 0.80 -6.05 14.58
N ALA A 26 1.77 -6.19 13.67
CA ALA A 26 1.77 -7.26 12.69
C ALA A 26 2.09 -8.61 13.33
N GLY A 27 1.62 -9.68 12.69
CA GLY A 27 2.04 -11.04 13.00
C GLY A 27 1.04 -11.86 13.80
N GLU A 28 1.36 -13.14 13.90
CA GLU A 28 0.55 -14.14 14.60
C GLU A 28 0.30 -13.72 16.05
N GLY A 29 -0.92 -13.94 16.54
CA GLY A 29 -1.33 -13.55 17.88
C GLY A 29 -1.90 -12.14 18.02
N ASN A 30 -1.77 -11.32 16.97
CA ASN A 30 -2.32 -9.96 16.96
C ASN A 30 -3.59 -9.92 16.11
N ASN A 31 -4.37 -8.87 16.27
CA ASN A 31 -5.61 -8.71 15.53
C ASN A 31 -5.83 -7.26 15.08
N VAL A 32 -6.72 -7.09 14.12
CA VAL A 32 -7.35 -5.83 13.77
C VAL A 32 -8.85 -5.97 13.91
N LEU A 33 -9.56 -4.85 13.89
CA LEU A 33 -11.02 -4.86 14.00
C LEU A 33 -11.64 -4.59 12.63
N PHE A 34 -12.76 -5.25 12.37
CA PHE A 34 -13.62 -4.92 11.23
C PHE A 34 -15.03 -4.68 11.78
N GLN A 35 -15.43 -3.42 11.77
CA GLN A 35 -16.71 -2.98 12.36
C GLN A 35 -16.86 -3.48 13.80
N GLY A 36 -15.77 -3.36 14.57
CA GLY A 36 -15.72 -3.78 15.97
C GLY A 36 -15.47 -5.26 16.20
N LYS A 37 -15.44 -6.09 15.17
CA LYS A 37 -15.19 -7.53 15.30
C LYS A 37 -13.71 -7.84 15.06
N PRO A 38 -13.05 -8.63 15.94
CA PRO A 38 -11.64 -8.95 15.77
C PRO A 38 -11.40 -9.91 14.62
N LEU A 39 -10.41 -9.60 13.81
CA LEU A 39 -9.87 -10.47 12.76
C LEU A 39 -8.40 -10.72 13.06
N MET A 40 -8.03 -12.00 13.15
CA MET A 40 -6.68 -12.38 13.51
C MET A 40 -5.73 -12.21 12.34
N LEU A 41 -4.55 -11.67 12.63
CA LEU A 41 -3.45 -11.62 11.68
C LEU A 41 -2.66 -12.93 11.73
N SER A 42 -2.07 -13.31 10.60
CA SER A 42 -1.20 -14.47 10.53
C SER A 42 0.09 -14.11 9.81
N GLY A 43 1.13 -14.90 10.09
CA GLY A 43 2.44 -14.75 9.50
C GLY A 43 3.44 -14.14 10.45
N MET A 44 4.64 -13.90 9.91
CA MET A 44 5.76 -13.37 10.68
C MET A 44 5.67 -11.85 10.77
N GLY A 45 5.53 -11.31 11.98
CA GLY A 45 5.38 -9.89 12.19
C GLY A 45 6.53 -9.06 11.64
N ILE A 46 6.20 -7.86 11.14
CA ILE A 46 7.19 -6.87 10.72
C ILE A 46 7.01 -5.61 11.54
N LYS A 47 8.11 -4.89 11.78
CA LYS A 47 8.12 -3.65 12.55
C LYS A 47 9.10 -2.65 11.93
N VAL A 48 8.98 -1.40 12.32
CA VAL A 48 9.93 -0.36 11.91
C VAL A 48 11.34 -0.77 12.34
N GLY A 49 12.28 -0.63 11.42
CA GLY A 49 13.68 -1.05 11.60
C GLY A 49 13.99 -2.39 10.97
N ASP A 50 12.99 -3.23 10.71
CA ASP A 50 13.19 -4.50 10.02
C ASP A 50 13.42 -4.25 8.53
N LYS A 51 14.12 -5.15 7.88
CA LYS A 51 14.20 -5.16 6.43
C LYS A 51 12.92 -5.75 5.85
N LEU A 52 12.46 -5.15 4.75
CA LEU A 52 11.38 -5.73 3.97
C LEU A 52 11.81 -7.12 3.48
N ARG A 53 11.00 -8.11 3.73
CA ARG A 53 11.32 -9.49 3.33
C ARG A 53 11.02 -9.67 1.86
N ASP A 54 12.00 -10.21 1.13
CA ASP A 54 11.89 -10.31 -0.33
C ASP A 54 10.97 -11.46 -0.71
N VAL A 55 9.86 -11.14 -1.34
CA VAL A 55 8.91 -12.10 -1.89
C VAL A 55 8.55 -11.65 -3.30
N LYS A 56 8.15 -12.59 -4.14
CA LYS A 56 7.70 -12.29 -5.49
C LYS A 56 6.21 -12.03 -5.50
N LEU A 57 5.84 -10.97 -6.20
CA LEU A 57 4.44 -10.57 -6.41
C LEU A 57 4.15 -10.55 -7.91
N THR A 58 2.87 -10.62 -8.27
CA THR A 58 2.45 -10.68 -9.67
C THR A 58 2.04 -9.29 -10.16
N GLN A 59 2.64 -8.86 -11.26
CA GLN A 59 2.28 -7.61 -11.93
C GLN A 59 1.02 -7.76 -12.77
N THR A 60 0.48 -6.65 -13.26
CA THR A 60 -0.74 -6.66 -14.06
C THR A 60 -0.57 -7.37 -15.41
N ASP A 61 0.66 -7.55 -15.88
CA ASP A 61 0.98 -8.32 -17.09
C ASP A 61 1.22 -9.81 -16.81
N LEU A 62 0.99 -10.25 -15.58
CA LEU A 62 1.18 -11.62 -15.07
C LEU A 62 2.64 -12.01 -14.86
N SER A 63 3.60 -11.15 -15.11
CA SER A 63 4.99 -11.40 -14.77
C SER A 63 5.19 -11.25 -13.26
N MET A 64 6.20 -11.93 -12.71
CA MET A 64 6.52 -11.86 -11.30
C MET A 64 7.72 -10.95 -11.06
N VAL A 65 7.67 -10.18 -9.98
CA VAL A 65 8.74 -9.27 -9.59
C VAL A 65 9.01 -9.39 -8.09
N PRO A 66 10.29 -9.44 -7.67
CA PRO A 66 10.60 -9.35 -6.24
C PRO A 66 10.22 -7.99 -5.70
N ILE A 67 9.61 -7.94 -4.50
CA ILE A 67 9.21 -6.67 -3.90
C ILE A 67 10.39 -5.72 -3.69
N ASN A 68 11.59 -6.25 -3.49
CA ASN A 68 12.79 -5.46 -3.26
C ASN A 68 13.40 -4.87 -4.54
N ASP A 69 12.88 -5.20 -5.71
CA ASP A 69 13.45 -4.79 -7.00
C ASP A 69 12.39 -4.44 -8.03
N THR A 70 11.40 -3.65 -7.64
CA THR A 70 10.24 -3.35 -8.50
C THR A 70 10.54 -2.37 -9.63
N LYS A 71 11.25 -1.28 -9.36
CA LYS A 71 11.59 -0.24 -10.35
C LYS A 71 12.97 0.35 -10.10
N GLY A 72 13.98 -0.47 -10.21
CA GLY A 72 15.34 0.01 -10.01
C GLY A 72 15.70 0.14 -8.55
N LYS A 73 16.90 -0.30 -8.25
CA LYS A 73 17.46 -0.32 -6.89
C LYS A 73 17.70 1.08 -6.38
N GLY A 74 17.49 1.28 -5.09
CA GLY A 74 17.87 2.50 -4.41
C GLY A 74 16.80 3.59 -4.38
N LYS A 75 15.54 3.24 -4.66
CA LYS A 75 14.43 4.20 -4.50
C LYS A 75 13.72 4.00 -3.17
N VAL A 76 13.33 5.10 -2.57
CA VAL A 76 12.37 5.11 -1.47
C VAL A 76 11.00 4.70 -2.03
N ARG A 77 10.25 3.91 -1.28
CA ARG A 77 8.94 3.41 -1.71
C ARG A 77 7.90 3.67 -0.64
N ILE A 78 6.70 4.02 -1.09
CA ILE A 78 5.50 3.98 -0.26
C ILE A 78 4.69 2.78 -0.72
N ILE A 79 4.45 1.84 0.21
CA ILE A 79 3.71 0.62 -0.07
C ILE A 79 2.38 0.72 0.65
N SER A 80 1.30 0.80 -0.13
CA SER A 80 -0.07 0.82 0.34
C SER A 80 -0.65 -0.57 0.21
N ILE A 81 -1.17 -1.10 1.32
CA ILE A 81 -1.73 -2.44 1.37
C ILE A 81 -3.21 -2.32 1.67
N VAL A 82 -4.02 -2.95 0.84
CA VAL A 82 -5.48 -2.88 0.94
C VAL A 82 -6.10 -4.27 0.88
N PRO A 83 -7.21 -4.50 1.61
CA PRO A 83 -7.91 -5.78 1.54
C PRO A 83 -8.45 -6.10 0.15
N SER A 84 -9.11 -5.16 -0.52
CA SER A 84 -9.61 -5.33 -1.87
C SER A 84 -9.93 -3.98 -2.51
N LEU A 85 -9.52 -3.80 -3.76
CA LEU A 85 -9.79 -2.57 -4.52
C LEU A 85 -11.29 -2.37 -4.82
N ASP A 86 -12.10 -3.41 -4.65
CA ASP A 86 -13.54 -3.35 -4.84
C ASP A 86 -14.31 -2.77 -3.64
N THR A 87 -13.60 -2.24 -2.63
CA THR A 87 -14.24 -1.62 -1.47
C THR A 87 -13.98 -0.11 -1.44
N LYS A 88 -14.91 0.65 -0.84
CA LYS A 88 -14.89 2.11 -0.86
C LYS A 88 -13.66 2.71 -0.18
N VAL A 89 -13.27 2.16 0.98
CA VAL A 89 -12.10 2.67 1.73
C VAL A 89 -10.82 2.38 0.97
N CYS A 90 -10.68 1.18 0.40
CA CYS A 90 -9.52 0.81 -0.40
C CYS A 90 -9.39 1.67 -1.65
N GLU A 91 -10.52 1.93 -2.32
CA GLU A 91 -10.56 2.80 -3.49
C GLU A 91 -10.07 4.20 -3.14
N GLN A 92 -10.59 4.80 -2.07
CA GLN A 92 -10.17 6.14 -1.65
C GLN A 92 -8.71 6.18 -1.22
N GLN A 93 -8.23 5.18 -0.49
CA GLN A 93 -6.83 5.09 -0.12
C GLN A 93 -5.93 5.10 -1.36
N THR A 94 -6.30 4.37 -2.38
CA THR A 94 -5.51 4.25 -3.62
C THR A 94 -5.57 5.55 -4.44
N HIS A 95 -6.73 6.17 -4.56
CA HIS A 95 -6.85 7.48 -5.22
C HIS A 95 -6.03 8.55 -4.49
N TYR A 96 -6.09 8.58 -3.17
CA TYR A 96 -5.34 9.57 -2.39
C TYR A 96 -3.84 9.42 -2.59
N LEU A 97 -3.33 8.19 -2.53
CA LEU A 97 -1.92 7.90 -2.80
C LEU A 97 -1.49 8.41 -4.17
N SER A 98 -2.30 8.17 -5.18
CA SER A 98 -2.01 8.55 -6.56
C SER A 98 -2.10 10.07 -6.79
N GLU A 99 -3.11 10.73 -6.21
CA GLU A 99 -3.51 12.08 -6.61
C GLU A 99 -3.08 13.18 -5.66
N LYS A 100 -2.85 12.86 -4.38
CA LYS A 100 -2.58 13.85 -3.33
C LYS A 100 -1.13 13.86 -2.84
N ASN A 101 -0.22 13.25 -3.59
CA ASN A 101 1.18 13.11 -3.17
C ASN A 101 2.04 14.36 -3.46
N MET A 102 1.49 15.39 -4.11
CA MET A 102 2.15 16.68 -4.37
C MET A 102 3.53 16.54 -5.03
N GLY A 103 3.60 15.73 -6.08
CA GLY A 103 4.82 15.54 -6.85
C GLY A 103 5.81 14.55 -6.25
N LEU A 104 5.49 13.93 -5.13
CA LEU A 104 6.35 12.95 -4.49
C LEU A 104 6.55 11.71 -5.38
N ASP A 105 5.60 11.40 -6.25
CA ASP A 105 5.66 10.29 -7.20
C ASP A 105 6.81 10.39 -8.20
N ARG A 106 7.42 11.56 -8.33
CA ARG A 106 8.62 11.75 -9.16
C ARG A 106 9.90 11.30 -8.45
N MET A 107 9.88 11.22 -7.13
CA MET A 107 11.05 10.93 -6.28
C MET A 107 10.97 9.58 -5.60
N VAL A 108 9.78 9.05 -5.40
CA VAL A 108 9.55 7.76 -4.74
C VAL A 108 8.69 6.88 -5.62
N GLU A 109 8.79 5.59 -5.42
CA GLU A 109 7.91 4.62 -6.07
C GLU A 109 6.67 4.41 -5.20
N LEU A 110 5.50 4.51 -5.83
CA LEU A 110 4.21 4.26 -5.19
C LEU A 110 3.74 2.86 -5.58
N ILE A 111 3.45 2.02 -4.57
CA ILE A 111 3.06 0.62 -4.78
C ILE A 111 1.78 0.35 -4.02
N THR A 112 0.84 -0.34 -4.65
CA THR A 112 -0.35 -0.87 -3.98
C THR A 112 -0.36 -2.39 -4.10
N ILE A 113 -0.53 -3.06 -2.96
CA ILE A 113 -0.58 -4.53 -2.87
C ILE A 113 -1.94 -4.95 -2.35
N SER A 114 -2.55 -5.93 -3.01
CA SER A 114 -3.80 -6.56 -2.58
C SER A 114 -3.83 -8.02 -3.00
N ILE A 115 -4.84 -8.76 -2.52
CA ILE A 115 -5.11 -10.14 -2.95
C ILE A 115 -5.89 -10.17 -4.26
N ASP A 116 -6.43 -9.04 -4.70
CA ASP A 116 -7.12 -8.97 -5.99
C ASP A 116 -6.27 -9.57 -7.10
N THR A 117 -6.90 -10.23 -8.07
CA THR A 117 -6.15 -10.77 -9.20
C THR A 117 -5.49 -9.66 -10.01
N PRO A 118 -4.41 -9.96 -10.75
CA PRO A 118 -3.80 -8.95 -11.63
C PRO A 118 -4.77 -8.36 -12.65
N PHE A 119 -5.75 -9.15 -13.08
CA PHE A 119 -6.81 -8.68 -14.00
C PHE A 119 -7.68 -7.61 -13.34
N ALA A 120 -8.10 -7.85 -12.09
CA ALA A 120 -8.91 -6.91 -11.34
C ALA A 120 -8.13 -5.63 -11.03
N GLN A 121 -6.86 -5.74 -10.69
CA GLN A 121 -5.99 -4.58 -10.46
C GLN A 121 -5.81 -3.73 -11.72
N LYS A 122 -5.61 -4.38 -12.85
CA LYS A 122 -5.48 -3.70 -14.15
C LYS A 122 -6.76 -2.93 -14.49
N ARG A 123 -7.91 -3.57 -14.34
CA ARG A 123 -9.21 -2.95 -14.59
C ARG A 123 -9.43 -1.75 -13.66
N PHE A 124 -9.12 -1.89 -12.38
CA PHE A 124 -9.21 -0.79 -11.42
C PHE A 124 -8.35 0.40 -11.86
N ALA A 125 -7.07 0.13 -12.19
CA ALA A 125 -6.15 1.19 -12.61
C ALA A 125 -6.64 1.93 -13.85
N GLU A 126 -7.17 1.22 -14.83
CA GLU A 126 -7.71 1.81 -16.06
C GLU A 126 -8.96 2.65 -15.79
N GLU A 127 -9.93 2.11 -15.03
CA GLU A 127 -11.17 2.82 -14.71
C GLU A 127 -10.92 4.03 -13.81
N ALA A 128 -9.99 3.92 -12.86
CA ALA A 128 -9.62 5.01 -11.96
C ALA A 128 -8.66 6.02 -12.60
N LYS A 129 -8.14 5.72 -13.79
CA LYS A 129 -7.16 6.54 -14.52
C LYS A 129 -5.90 6.78 -13.68
N ILE A 130 -5.41 5.73 -13.02
CA ILE A 130 -4.20 5.77 -12.19
C ILE A 130 -3.06 5.15 -12.98
N ALA A 131 -2.03 5.95 -13.27
CA ALA A 131 -0.85 5.51 -14.02
C ALA A 131 0.45 5.64 -13.23
N ASN A 132 0.44 6.29 -12.06
CA ASN A 132 1.63 6.56 -11.27
C ASN A 132 1.80 5.62 -10.06
N VAL A 133 0.98 4.59 -9.97
CA VAL A 133 1.04 3.58 -8.91
C VAL A 133 1.29 2.22 -9.55
N THR A 134 2.25 1.48 -9.02
CA THR A 134 2.51 0.10 -9.41
C THR A 134 1.60 -0.81 -8.61
N PHE A 135 0.76 -1.59 -9.30
CA PHE A 135 -0.13 -2.57 -8.67
C PHE A 135 0.54 -3.94 -8.67
N LEU A 136 0.62 -4.54 -7.50
CA LEU A 136 1.20 -5.88 -7.31
C LEU A 136 0.18 -6.76 -6.60
N SER A 137 0.01 -7.98 -7.07
CA SER A 137 -0.96 -8.92 -6.53
C SER A 137 -0.29 -10.03 -5.73
N ASP A 138 -0.81 -10.24 -4.53
CA ASP A 138 -0.40 -11.32 -3.63
C ASP A 138 -1.39 -12.51 -3.70
N PHE A 139 -2.10 -12.65 -4.83
CA PHE A 139 -3.23 -13.58 -4.97
C PHE A 139 -2.84 -15.05 -4.94
N ARG A 140 -1.61 -15.40 -5.33
CA ARG A 140 -1.23 -16.81 -5.52
C ARG A 140 -1.22 -17.59 -4.22
N ALA A 141 -0.42 -17.15 -3.24
CA ALA A 141 -0.30 -17.86 -1.96
C ALA A 141 -0.23 -16.90 -0.76
N ALA A 142 -0.49 -15.62 -0.98
CA ALA A 142 -0.38 -14.58 0.04
C ALA A 142 1.01 -14.55 0.70
N ASP A 143 2.06 -14.78 -0.09
CA ASP A 143 3.43 -14.86 0.42
C ASP A 143 3.87 -13.54 1.08
N PHE A 144 3.48 -12.39 0.51
CA PHE A 144 3.79 -11.10 1.09
C PHE A 144 3.08 -10.94 2.45
N GLY A 145 1.79 -11.26 2.50
CA GLY A 145 1.02 -11.17 3.73
C GLY A 145 1.59 -12.07 4.83
N LYS A 146 1.94 -13.30 4.50
CA LYS A 146 2.52 -14.26 5.44
C LYS A 146 3.92 -13.83 5.90
N ALA A 147 4.74 -13.32 4.98
CA ALA A 147 6.10 -12.91 5.31
C ALA A 147 6.14 -11.68 6.21
N HIS A 148 5.09 -10.86 6.20
CA HIS A 148 5.06 -9.59 6.93
C HIS A 148 3.99 -9.51 8.02
N GLY A 149 3.29 -10.62 8.27
CA GLY A 149 2.27 -10.69 9.33
C GLY A 149 1.04 -9.83 9.07
N LEU A 150 0.69 -9.64 7.80
CA LEU A 150 -0.41 -8.78 7.36
C LEU A 150 -1.58 -9.53 6.73
N LEU A 151 -1.54 -10.87 6.75
CA LEU A 151 -2.62 -11.68 6.22
C LEU A 151 -3.71 -11.85 7.27
N LEU A 152 -4.94 -11.49 6.93
CA LEU A 152 -6.13 -11.77 7.73
C LEU A 152 -6.44 -13.26 7.59
N LYS A 153 -6.39 -13.99 8.70
CA LYS A 153 -6.37 -15.45 8.72
C LYS A 153 -7.59 -16.09 8.06
N ASP A 154 -8.79 -15.71 8.50
CA ASP A 154 -10.03 -16.31 8.00
C ASP A 154 -10.46 -15.78 6.62
N PRO A 155 -10.55 -14.45 6.42
CA PRO A 155 -10.92 -13.92 5.10
C PRO A 155 -9.89 -14.18 4.02
N HIS A 156 -8.64 -14.48 4.37
CA HIS A 156 -7.53 -14.62 3.42
C HIS A 156 -7.35 -13.37 2.55
N LEU A 157 -7.46 -12.20 3.18
CA LEU A 157 -7.23 -10.89 2.59
C LEU A 157 -6.07 -10.21 3.32
N LEU A 158 -5.47 -9.21 2.70
CA LEU A 158 -4.45 -8.43 3.38
C LEU A 158 -5.10 -7.37 4.26
N SER A 159 -4.50 -7.13 5.42
CA SER A 159 -4.92 -6.05 6.30
C SER A 159 -4.59 -4.70 5.70
N ARG A 160 -5.33 -3.66 6.05
CA ARG A 160 -5.04 -2.30 5.58
C ARG A 160 -3.81 -1.76 6.29
N ALA A 161 -2.81 -1.39 5.50
CA ALA A 161 -1.55 -0.91 6.05
C ALA A 161 -0.86 0.06 5.09
N LEU A 162 0.11 0.77 5.62
CA LEU A 162 0.92 1.72 4.87
C LEU A 162 2.35 1.65 5.38
N LEU A 163 3.30 1.43 4.48
CA LEU A 163 4.71 1.34 4.80
C LEU A 163 5.50 2.37 4.00
N VAL A 164 6.54 2.93 4.62
CA VAL A 164 7.58 3.67 3.90
C VAL A 164 8.87 2.86 4.06
N VAL A 165 9.47 2.51 2.94
CA VAL A 165 10.66 1.67 2.87
C VAL A 165 11.78 2.48 2.21
N ASP A 166 12.95 2.52 2.84
CA ASP A 166 14.08 3.29 2.31
C ASP A 166 14.80 2.54 1.18
N LYS A 167 15.81 3.20 0.62
CA LYS A 167 16.61 2.65 -0.49
C LYS A 167 17.36 1.35 -0.13
N ASP A 168 17.54 1.07 1.17
CA ASP A 168 18.20 -0.13 1.67
C ASP A 168 17.20 -1.22 2.08
N ASN A 169 15.94 -1.08 1.68
CA ASN A 169 14.85 -2.00 1.99
C ASN A 169 14.49 -2.07 3.47
N LYS A 170 14.86 -1.05 4.23
CA LYS A 170 14.50 -0.96 5.65
C LYS A 170 13.16 -0.25 5.81
N VAL A 171 12.26 -0.83 6.61
CA VAL A 171 10.97 -0.22 6.95
C VAL A 171 11.22 0.95 7.90
N ARG A 172 10.87 2.16 7.47
CA ARG A 172 11.07 3.38 8.24
C ARG A 172 9.78 3.92 8.84
N TYR A 173 8.66 3.54 8.27
CA TYR A 173 7.32 3.89 8.75
C TYR A 173 6.39 2.71 8.51
N LEU A 174 5.53 2.45 9.48
CA LEU A 174 4.54 1.36 9.39
C LEU A 174 3.31 1.79 10.17
N GLN A 175 2.16 1.76 9.50
CA GLN A 175 0.86 1.88 10.16
C GLN A 175 -0.04 0.76 9.65
N ILE A 176 -0.55 -0.05 10.57
CA ILE A 176 -1.59 -1.03 10.29
C ILE A 176 -2.85 -0.48 10.95
N THR A 177 -3.89 -0.17 10.16
CA THR A 177 -5.08 0.45 10.75
C THR A 177 -5.71 -0.51 11.75
N PRO A 178 -5.93 -0.07 13.01
CA PRO A 178 -6.55 -0.93 14.01
C PRO A 178 -7.99 -1.32 13.66
N GLU A 179 -8.69 -0.45 12.90
CA GLU A 179 -10.04 -0.70 12.37
C GLU A 179 -9.99 -0.60 10.85
N LEU A 180 -10.38 -1.68 10.16
CA LEU A 180 -10.30 -1.77 8.70
C LEU A 180 -11.18 -0.75 7.97
N ALA A 181 -12.20 -0.21 8.63
CA ALA A 181 -13.07 0.82 8.05
C ALA A 181 -12.44 2.22 8.05
N GLN A 182 -11.28 2.38 8.68
CA GLN A 182 -10.56 3.66 8.73
C GLN A 182 -9.48 3.72 7.66
N LEU A 183 -9.22 4.95 7.17
CA LEU A 183 -8.06 5.21 6.32
C LEU A 183 -6.77 5.24 7.15
N PRO A 184 -5.63 4.82 6.60
CA PRO A 184 -4.35 5.09 7.25
C PRO A 184 -4.01 6.58 7.11
N ASP A 185 -3.06 7.05 7.91
CA ASP A 185 -2.56 8.43 7.84
C ASP A 185 -1.57 8.58 6.68
N ILE A 186 -2.11 8.76 5.49
CA ILE A 186 -1.32 8.83 4.25
C ILE A 186 -0.44 10.09 4.23
N GLU A 187 -0.94 11.21 4.79
CA GLU A 187 -0.17 12.45 4.88
C GLU A 187 1.11 12.27 5.71
N GLU A 188 1.04 11.50 6.80
CA GLU A 188 2.23 11.20 7.61
C GLU A 188 3.25 10.37 6.82
N ALA A 189 2.78 9.39 6.05
CA ALA A 189 3.65 8.60 5.19
C ALA A 189 4.31 9.47 4.12
N PHE A 190 3.57 10.41 3.54
CA PHE A 190 4.14 11.37 2.58
C PHE A 190 5.25 12.21 3.23
N ARG A 191 5.04 12.71 4.45
CA ARG A 191 6.06 13.48 5.19
C ARG A 191 7.32 12.64 5.44
N PHE A 192 7.15 11.40 5.88
CA PHE A 192 8.27 10.48 6.11
C PHE A 192 9.06 10.21 4.83
N ALA A 193 8.37 9.89 3.75
CA ALA A 193 9.03 9.61 2.47
C ALA A 193 9.77 10.85 1.95
N ARG A 194 9.18 12.03 2.07
CA ARG A 194 9.81 13.29 1.66
C ARG A 194 11.09 13.57 2.45
N LYS A 195 11.07 13.32 3.75
CA LYS A 195 12.28 13.47 4.58
C LYS A 195 13.39 12.52 4.13
N LEU A 196 13.05 11.27 3.79
CA LEU A 196 14.03 10.28 3.36
C LEU A 196 14.69 10.67 2.03
N VAL A 197 13.94 11.24 1.08
CA VAL A 197 14.50 11.63 -0.21
C VAL A 197 15.26 12.96 -0.15
N THR A 198 14.94 13.83 0.80
CA THR A 198 15.64 15.12 0.95
C THR A 198 16.87 15.03 1.84
N ALA A 199 17.00 13.96 2.64
CA ALA A 199 18.14 13.75 3.55
C ALA A 199 19.31 13.01 2.88
N SER A 200 19.16 12.56 1.65
CA SER A 200 20.21 11.82 0.91
C SER A 200 21.08 12.74 0.08
#